data_503c5de7fba4340950e08eb1ecaf8ba2
#
_entry.id   503c5de7fba4340950e08eb1ecaf8ba2
#
_cell.length_a   1.000
_cell.length_b   1.000
_cell.length_c   1.000
_cell.angle_alpha   90.00
_cell.angle_beta   90.00
_cell.angle_gamma   90.00
#
_symmetry.space_group_name_H-M   'P 1'
#
loop_
_entity.id
_entity.type
_entity.pdbx_description
1 polymer ?
#
loop_
_entity_poly.entity_id
_entity_poly.type
_entity_poly.pdbx_seq_one_letter_code
_entity_poly.pdbx_strand_id
1 'polypeptide(L)'
;MQAVLATLGYVLSPDRRRILMVRRDTRPDDIHYGYYNGLGGKLEPDEDVVAGLRREIREEAGIACTAVDFAGTISWPGFGRDGQNWFGFLFRVPAWTGEPVSGNEEGSLHWVPVADVLAGVVPMWESDRHFLPLVFADSPRVFHGIMPFAGGKAVSWDYTEL
;
A
#
# COMPACT_ATOMS: atom_id res chain seq x y z
N MET A 1 -14.63 5.37 -17.69
CA MET A 1 -13.85 4.16 -17.33
C MET A 1 -14.34 3.65 -15.99
N GLN A 2 -14.65 2.37 -15.88
CA GLN A 2 -14.94 1.74 -14.59
C GLN A 2 -13.64 1.25 -13.98
N ALA A 3 -13.47 1.50 -12.69
CA ALA A 3 -12.31 1.03 -11.95
C ALA A 3 -12.72 0.64 -10.51
N VAL A 4 -12.05 -0.36 -9.97
CA VAL A 4 -12.12 -0.67 -8.55
C VAL A 4 -11.30 0.38 -7.81
N LEU A 5 -11.91 1.09 -6.87
CA LEU A 5 -11.23 2.10 -6.06
C LEU A 5 -10.66 1.45 -4.80
N ALA A 6 -9.40 1.71 -4.52
CA ALA A 6 -8.72 1.16 -3.37
C ALA A 6 -7.82 2.19 -2.69
N THR A 7 -7.49 1.93 -1.44
CA THR A 7 -6.51 2.71 -0.68
C THR A 7 -5.31 1.87 -0.35
N LEU A 8 -4.17 2.51 -0.21
CA LEU A 8 -2.94 1.88 0.23
C LEU A 8 -2.26 2.84 1.22
N GLY A 9 -2.04 2.37 2.44
CA GLY A 9 -1.50 3.17 3.52
C GLY A 9 -0.19 2.63 4.07
N TYR A 10 0.75 3.54 4.27
CA TYR A 10 2.05 3.23 4.85
C TYR A 10 2.14 3.91 6.21
N VAL A 11 1.85 3.13 7.25
CA VAL A 11 1.91 3.60 8.64
C VAL A 11 3.36 3.68 9.06
N LEU A 12 3.77 4.86 9.50
CA LEU A 12 5.15 5.12 9.90
C LEU A 12 5.32 4.95 11.41
N SER A 13 6.46 4.41 11.83
CA SER A 13 6.86 4.42 13.22
C SER A 13 7.04 5.86 13.73
N PRO A 14 7.03 6.12 15.06
CA PRO A 14 7.19 7.48 15.58
C PRO A 14 8.45 8.20 15.10
N ASP A 15 9.55 7.47 14.90
CA ASP A 15 10.79 8.02 14.35
C ASP A 15 10.80 8.11 12.81
N ARG A 16 9.71 7.66 12.16
CA ARG A 16 9.53 7.65 10.70
C ARG A 16 10.53 6.80 9.93
N ARG A 17 11.26 5.91 10.61
CA ARG A 17 12.27 5.06 9.97
C ARG A 17 11.74 3.70 9.54
N ARG A 18 10.55 3.31 10.01
CA ARG A 18 9.95 2.00 9.71
C ARG A 18 8.51 2.16 9.23
N ILE A 19 8.09 1.18 8.46
CA ILE A 19 6.75 1.08 7.91
C ILE A 19 6.10 -0.16 8.49
N LEU A 20 4.85 -0.05 8.92
CA LEU A 20 4.06 -1.22 9.33
C LEU A 20 3.56 -1.93 8.07
N MET A 21 4.04 -3.16 7.88
CA MET A 21 3.69 -3.97 6.71
C MET A 21 3.17 -5.34 7.12
N VAL A 22 2.26 -5.88 6.32
CA VAL A 22 1.79 -7.25 6.48
C VAL A 22 2.67 -8.18 5.64
N ARG A 23 3.15 -9.25 6.27
CA ARG A 23 3.84 -10.33 5.59
C ARG A 23 2.85 -11.45 5.31
N ARG A 24 2.70 -11.84 4.06
CA ARG A 24 1.83 -12.96 3.67
C ARG A 24 2.44 -14.27 4.13
N ASP A 25 1.99 -14.79 5.26
CA ASP A 25 2.56 -16.00 5.86
C ASP A 25 1.53 -16.93 6.52
N THR A 26 0.24 -16.76 6.18
CA THR A 26 -0.83 -17.62 6.68
C THR A 26 -1.02 -18.89 5.87
N ARG A 27 -0.65 -18.89 4.59
CA ARG A 27 -0.81 -20.01 3.67
C ARG A 27 0.53 -20.40 3.05
N PRO A 28 1.16 -21.50 3.45
CA PRO A 28 2.44 -21.92 2.89
C PRO A 28 2.40 -22.20 1.38
N ASP A 29 1.23 -22.51 0.82
CA ASP A 29 1.03 -22.74 -0.63
C ASP A 29 0.74 -21.47 -1.44
N ASP A 30 0.65 -20.30 -0.79
CA ASP A 30 0.50 -19.02 -1.48
C ASP A 30 1.75 -18.76 -2.32
N ILE A 31 1.57 -18.49 -3.62
CA ILE A 31 2.69 -18.17 -4.53
C ILE A 31 3.44 -16.89 -4.12
N HIS A 32 2.79 -16.03 -3.33
CA HIS A 32 3.38 -14.81 -2.78
C HIS A 32 3.71 -14.95 -1.29
N TYR A 33 3.86 -16.18 -0.81
CA TYR A 33 4.24 -16.42 0.58
C TYR A 33 5.53 -15.68 0.94
N GLY A 34 5.48 -14.95 2.04
CA GLY A 34 6.63 -14.17 2.50
C GLY A 34 6.72 -12.75 1.92
N TYR A 35 5.85 -12.38 1.00
CA TYR A 35 5.82 -11.02 0.45
C TYR A 35 5.22 -10.03 1.45
N TYR A 36 5.79 -8.84 1.49
CA TYR A 36 5.34 -7.74 2.33
C TYR A 36 4.53 -6.74 1.53
N ASN A 37 3.51 -6.18 2.16
CA ASN A 37 2.65 -5.18 1.55
C ASN A 37 2.24 -4.11 2.57
N GLY A 38 1.90 -2.92 2.09
CA GLY A 38 1.25 -1.89 2.89
C GLY A 38 -0.16 -2.30 3.29
N LEU A 39 -0.81 -1.47 4.08
CA LEU A 39 -2.15 -1.71 4.58
C LEU A 39 -3.16 -0.97 3.70
N GLY A 40 -4.35 -1.52 3.55
CA GLY A 40 -5.41 -0.89 2.77
C GLY A 40 -6.31 -1.92 2.10
N GLY A 41 -7.19 -1.43 1.26
CA GLY A 41 -8.13 -2.29 0.56
C GLY A 41 -9.14 -1.50 -0.26
N LYS A 42 -10.14 -2.21 -0.75
CA LYS A 42 -11.20 -1.63 -1.57
C LYS A 42 -12.07 -0.67 -0.76
N LEU A 43 -12.47 0.43 -1.39
CA LEU A 43 -13.48 1.32 -0.82
C LEU A 43 -14.86 0.65 -0.86
N GLU A 44 -15.66 0.91 0.15
CA GLU A 44 -17.08 0.58 0.16
C GLU A 44 -17.86 1.60 -0.68
N PRO A 45 -19.07 1.25 -1.18
CA PRO A 45 -19.78 2.10 -2.15
C PRO A 45 -20.04 3.55 -1.72
N ASP A 46 -20.29 3.77 -0.44
CA ASP A 46 -20.65 5.09 0.08
C ASP A 46 -19.58 5.68 1.01
N GLU A 47 -18.35 5.24 0.84
CA GLU A 47 -17.26 5.59 1.72
C GLU A 47 -16.31 6.58 1.05
N ASP A 48 -15.94 7.65 1.76
CA ASP A 48 -14.90 8.52 1.26
C ASP A 48 -13.52 7.85 1.43
N VAL A 49 -12.56 8.34 0.68
CA VAL A 49 -11.22 7.74 0.58
C VAL A 49 -10.50 7.69 1.93
N VAL A 50 -10.57 8.77 2.71
CA VAL A 50 -9.87 8.82 4.01
C VAL A 50 -10.56 7.94 5.04
N ALA A 51 -11.90 7.94 5.06
CA ALA A 51 -12.64 7.04 5.93
C ALA A 51 -12.36 5.58 5.61
N GLY A 52 -12.27 5.24 4.32
CA GLY A 52 -11.92 3.89 3.86
C GLY A 52 -10.53 3.48 4.30
N LEU A 53 -9.55 4.36 4.15
CA LEU A 53 -8.19 4.11 4.63
C LEU A 53 -8.18 3.83 6.14
N ARG A 54 -8.83 4.68 6.92
CA ARG A 54 -8.89 4.54 8.39
C ARG A 54 -9.57 3.24 8.80
N ARG A 55 -10.65 2.87 8.11
CA ARG A 55 -11.37 1.62 8.37
C ARG A 55 -10.47 0.41 8.09
N GLU A 56 -9.83 0.38 6.94
CA GLU A 56 -8.95 -0.73 6.56
C GLU A 56 -7.78 -0.89 7.54
N ILE A 57 -7.14 0.20 7.93
CA ILE A 57 -6.01 0.15 8.87
C ILE A 57 -6.49 -0.29 10.26
N ARG A 58 -7.68 0.14 10.69
CA ARG A 58 -8.27 -0.32 11.94
C ARG A 58 -8.56 -1.83 11.90
N GLU A 59 -9.13 -2.31 10.81
CA GLU A 59 -9.43 -3.73 10.64
C GLU A 59 -8.17 -4.58 10.59
N GLU A 60 -7.15 -4.13 9.87
CA GLU A 60 -5.93 -4.91 9.66
C GLU A 60 -4.94 -4.81 10.82
N ALA A 61 -4.81 -3.65 11.46
CA ALA A 61 -3.78 -3.40 12.45
C ALA A 61 -4.29 -3.02 13.84
N GLY A 62 -5.57 -2.70 13.99
CA GLY A 62 -6.17 -2.36 15.28
C GLY A 62 -5.78 -0.98 15.80
N ILE A 63 -5.27 -0.10 14.97
CA ILE A 63 -4.87 1.26 15.33
C ILE A 63 -5.80 2.31 14.72
N ALA A 64 -5.81 3.51 15.32
CA ALA A 64 -6.58 4.64 14.84
C ALA A 64 -5.64 5.69 14.23
N CYS A 65 -5.78 5.95 12.94
CA CYS A 65 -5.01 6.99 12.24
C CYS A 65 -5.48 8.37 12.67
N THR A 66 -4.56 9.19 13.17
CA THR A 66 -4.86 10.56 13.61
C THR A 66 -4.37 11.61 12.64
N ALA A 67 -3.42 11.28 11.78
CA ALA A 67 -2.97 12.13 10.68
C ALA A 67 -2.66 11.27 9.46
N VAL A 68 -2.99 11.77 8.29
CA VAL A 68 -2.70 11.12 7.02
C VAL A 68 -2.13 12.15 6.05
N ASP A 69 -1.10 11.75 5.30
CA ASP A 69 -0.48 12.54 4.24
C ASP A 69 -0.79 11.90 2.91
N PHE A 70 -1.35 12.66 1.99
CA PHE A 70 -1.63 12.15 0.65
C PHE A 70 -0.34 12.03 -0.15
N ALA A 71 -0.02 10.84 -0.62
CA ALA A 71 1.19 10.58 -1.39
C ALA A 71 0.96 10.67 -2.90
N GLY A 72 -0.19 10.20 -3.37
CA GLY A 72 -0.48 10.22 -4.79
C GLY A 72 -1.56 9.21 -5.19
N THR A 73 -1.74 9.07 -6.49
CA THR A 73 -2.68 8.11 -7.07
C THR A 73 -1.97 7.27 -8.12
N ILE A 74 -2.48 6.07 -8.33
CA ILE A 74 -1.99 5.18 -9.39
C ILE A 74 -3.18 4.55 -10.11
N SER A 75 -3.14 4.62 -11.44
CA SER A 75 -4.02 3.81 -12.29
C SER A 75 -3.34 2.49 -12.57
N TRP A 76 -4.05 1.37 -12.36
CA TRP A 76 -3.60 0.03 -12.71
C TRP A 76 -4.55 -0.60 -13.73
N PRO A 77 -4.48 -0.22 -15.02
CA PRO A 77 -5.31 -0.84 -16.04
C PRO A 77 -5.00 -2.34 -16.16
N GLY A 78 -6.04 -3.16 -16.13
CA GLY A 78 -5.89 -4.61 -16.30
C GLY A 78 -5.32 -5.37 -15.10
N PHE A 79 -5.13 -4.72 -13.97
CA PHE A 79 -4.52 -5.31 -12.76
C PHE A 79 -5.36 -6.41 -12.14
N GLY A 80 -6.67 -6.19 -12.08
CA GLY A 80 -7.57 -7.07 -11.35
C GLY A 80 -7.93 -8.35 -12.10
N ARG A 81 -8.70 -9.18 -11.41
CA ARG A 81 -9.24 -10.41 -12.00
C ARG A 81 -10.03 -10.07 -13.27
N ASP A 82 -9.88 -10.88 -14.31
CA ASP A 82 -10.54 -10.69 -15.61
C ASP A 82 -10.24 -9.33 -16.27
N GLY A 83 -9.08 -8.77 -15.99
CA GLY A 83 -8.65 -7.51 -16.58
C GLY A 83 -9.31 -6.28 -16.01
N GLN A 84 -9.89 -6.35 -14.83
CA GLN A 84 -10.46 -5.18 -14.17
C GLN A 84 -9.43 -4.08 -14.00
N ASN A 85 -9.86 -2.84 -14.21
CA ASN A 85 -9.04 -1.68 -13.89
C ASN A 85 -9.14 -1.36 -12.41
N TRP A 86 -8.02 -0.99 -11.82
CA TRP A 86 -7.95 -0.52 -10.43
C TRP A 86 -7.39 0.88 -10.39
N PHE A 87 -7.82 1.65 -9.41
CA PHE A 87 -7.32 2.99 -9.15
C PHE A 87 -7.07 3.13 -7.65
N GLY A 88 -5.84 3.46 -7.28
CA GLY A 88 -5.41 3.52 -5.90
C GLY A 88 -5.08 4.92 -5.43
N PHE A 89 -5.45 5.18 -4.17
CA PHE A 89 -5.09 6.38 -3.43
C PHE A 89 -4.05 5.97 -2.40
N LEU A 90 -2.86 6.57 -2.46
CA LEU A 90 -1.72 6.22 -1.61
C LEU A 90 -1.52 7.28 -0.54
N PHE A 91 -1.28 6.81 0.69
CA PHE A 91 -1.11 7.67 1.86
C PHE A 91 0.08 7.22 2.70
N ARG A 92 0.75 8.18 3.32
CA ARG A 92 1.57 7.93 4.51
C ARG A 92 0.72 8.25 5.74
N VAL A 93 0.92 7.51 6.82
CA VAL A 93 0.21 7.74 8.09
C VAL A 93 1.26 8.06 9.16
N PRO A 94 1.57 9.36 9.38
CA PRO A 94 2.64 9.74 10.31
C PRO A 94 2.23 9.73 11.78
N ALA A 95 0.92 9.72 12.08
CA ALA A 95 0.44 9.73 13.46
C ALA A 95 -0.78 8.83 13.62
N TRP A 96 -0.81 8.10 14.71
CA TRP A 96 -1.84 7.12 15.04
C TRP A 96 -1.83 6.84 16.54
N THR A 97 -2.86 6.17 17.05
CA THR A 97 -2.98 5.76 18.45
C THR A 97 -3.30 4.27 18.54
N GLY A 98 -3.00 3.67 19.68
CA GLY A 98 -3.17 2.23 19.93
C GLY A 98 -1.89 1.45 19.68
N GLU A 99 -1.95 0.15 19.94
CA GLU A 99 -0.85 -0.78 19.69
C GLU A 99 -1.23 -1.67 18.51
N PRO A 100 -0.39 -1.76 17.47
CA PRO A 100 -0.67 -2.67 16.37
C PRO A 100 -0.78 -4.10 16.86
N VAL A 101 -1.76 -4.84 16.32
CA VAL A 101 -1.86 -6.28 16.56
C VAL A 101 -0.71 -7.02 15.89
N SER A 102 -0.43 -8.26 16.34
CA SER A 102 0.70 -9.04 15.81
C SER A 102 0.45 -9.63 14.43
N GLY A 103 -0.81 -9.69 13.99
CA GLY A 103 -1.18 -10.23 12.69
C GLY A 103 -2.69 -10.25 12.49
N ASN A 104 -3.09 -10.62 11.30
CA ASN A 104 -4.48 -10.74 10.86
C ASN A 104 -4.62 -11.95 9.91
N GLU A 105 -5.76 -12.05 9.22
CA GLU A 105 -6.03 -13.17 8.29
C GLU A 105 -5.06 -13.24 7.11
N GLU A 106 -4.47 -12.11 6.72
CA GLU A 106 -3.52 -12.06 5.60
C GLU A 106 -2.12 -12.47 6.01
N GLY A 107 -1.73 -12.20 7.25
CA GLY A 107 -0.41 -12.55 7.74
C GLY A 107 0.00 -11.81 9.00
N SER A 108 1.27 -11.89 9.33
CA SER A 108 1.88 -11.21 10.47
C SER A 108 2.22 -9.77 10.14
N LEU A 109 2.14 -8.89 11.14
CA LEU A 109 2.50 -7.47 10.99
C LEU A 109 3.91 -7.23 11.50
N HIS A 110 4.68 -6.44 10.76
CA HIS A 110 6.07 -6.15 11.06
C HIS A 110 6.39 -4.68 10.80
N TRP A 111 7.24 -4.13 11.65
CA TRP A 111 7.88 -2.85 11.40
C TRP A 111 9.10 -3.08 10.52
N VAL A 112 9.04 -2.61 9.28
CA VAL A 112 10.09 -2.84 8.27
C VAL A 112 10.83 -1.53 8.02
N PRO A 113 12.18 -1.52 8.10
CA PRO A 113 12.94 -0.31 7.82
C PRO A 113 12.66 0.25 6.43
N VAL A 114 12.39 1.55 6.36
CA VAL A 114 12.22 2.25 5.06
C VAL A 114 13.45 2.04 4.18
N ALA A 115 14.64 2.11 4.78
CA ALA A 115 15.90 1.91 4.05
C ALA A 115 15.97 0.54 3.37
N ASP A 116 15.47 -0.52 4.02
CA ASP A 116 15.45 -1.86 3.44
C ASP A 116 14.45 -1.97 2.29
N VAL A 117 13.29 -1.31 2.42
CA VAL A 117 12.30 -1.26 1.35
C VAL A 117 12.91 -0.57 0.11
N LEU A 118 13.54 0.57 0.30
CA LEU A 118 14.14 1.34 -0.80
C LEU A 118 15.38 0.64 -1.38
N ALA A 119 16.11 -0.13 -0.57
CA ALA A 119 17.25 -0.92 -1.03
C ALA A 119 16.85 -2.17 -1.83
N GLY A 120 15.56 -2.51 -1.85
CA GLY A 120 15.06 -3.65 -2.60
C GLY A 120 15.35 -5.01 -1.94
N VAL A 121 15.68 -5.03 -0.65
CA VAL A 121 16.00 -6.29 0.07
C VAL A 121 14.78 -6.92 0.73
N VAL A 122 13.66 -6.22 0.76
CA VAL A 122 12.39 -6.73 1.31
C VAL A 122 11.64 -7.48 0.22
N PRO A 123 11.23 -8.73 0.45
CA PRO A 123 10.41 -9.45 -0.52
C PRO A 123 9.07 -8.74 -0.76
N MET A 124 8.80 -8.35 -1.99
CA MET A 124 7.56 -7.67 -2.38
C MET A 124 7.33 -7.81 -3.89
N TRP A 125 6.15 -7.39 -4.33
CA TRP A 125 5.84 -7.33 -5.75
C TRP A 125 6.78 -6.35 -6.45
N GLU A 126 7.29 -6.76 -7.60
CA GLU A 126 8.16 -5.92 -8.40
C GLU A 126 7.50 -4.58 -8.77
N SER A 127 6.18 -4.61 -8.99
CA SER A 127 5.38 -3.40 -9.28
C SER A 127 5.48 -2.34 -8.19
N ASP A 128 5.52 -2.74 -6.92
CA ASP A 128 5.59 -1.80 -5.79
C ASP A 128 6.93 -1.05 -5.74
N ARG A 129 7.98 -1.66 -6.25
CA ARG A 129 9.33 -1.06 -6.30
C ARG A 129 9.40 0.18 -7.18
N HIS A 130 8.47 0.33 -8.12
CA HIS A 130 8.42 1.50 -9.01
C HIS A 130 7.95 2.76 -8.29
N PHE A 131 6.98 2.65 -7.38
CA PHE A 131 6.39 3.86 -6.79
C PHE A 131 6.81 4.12 -5.33
N LEU A 132 7.28 3.13 -4.60
CA LEU A 132 7.70 3.35 -3.22
C LEU A 132 8.81 4.39 -3.06
N PRO A 133 9.78 4.52 -3.99
CA PRO A 133 10.74 5.62 -3.92
C PRO A 133 10.12 7.01 -3.99
N LEU A 134 8.97 7.15 -4.66
CA LEU A 134 8.23 8.42 -4.70
C LEU A 134 7.48 8.68 -3.40
N VAL A 135 6.93 7.63 -2.79
CA VAL A 135 6.22 7.74 -1.51
C VAL A 135 7.17 8.15 -0.38
N PHE A 136 8.39 7.62 -0.38
CA PHE A 136 9.37 7.79 0.70
C PHE A 136 10.58 8.64 0.31
N ALA A 137 10.43 9.53 -0.66
CA ALA A 137 11.46 10.50 -0.99
C ALA A 137 11.69 11.47 0.17
N ASP A 138 12.89 12.04 0.28
CA ASP A 138 13.24 13.01 1.33
C ASP A 138 12.32 14.24 1.31
N SER A 139 11.98 14.72 0.12
CA SER A 139 11.02 15.80 -0.08
C SER A 139 9.91 15.31 -1.02
N PRO A 140 8.97 14.50 -0.51
CA PRO A 140 8.00 13.87 -1.37
C PRO A 140 7.04 14.88 -1.97
N ARG A 141 6.75 14.71 -3.26
CA ARG A 141 5.73 15.46 -3.98
C ARG A 141 4.57 14.52 -4.29
N VAL A 142 3.37 15.08 -4.35
CA VAL A 142 2.20 14.32 -4.81
C VAL A 142 2.45 13.90 -6.26
N PHE A 143 2.16 12.66 -6.59
CA PHE A 143 2.34 12.14 -7.94
C PHE A 143 1.10 11.41 -8.42
N HIS A 144 0.99 11.31 -9.71
CA HIS A 144 0.05 10.41 -10.36
C HIS A 144 0.82 9.44 -11.24
N GLY A 145 0.60 8.15 -11.03
CA GLY A 145 1.25 7.11 -11.81
C GLY A 145 0.27 6.29 -12.63
N ILE A 146 0.78 5.66 -13.67
CA ILE A 146 0.04 4.68 -14.46
C ILE A 146 0.90 3.44 -14.68
N MET A 147 0.33 2.28 -14.37
CA MET A 147 1.01 1.00 -14.45
C MET A 147 0.06 -0.04 -15.04
N PRO A 148 -0.01 -0.16 -16.36
CA PRO A 148 -0.84 -1.19 -16.99
C PRO A 148 -0.31 -2.60 -16.70
N PHE A 149 -1.23 -3.55 -16.60
CA PHE A 149 -0.92 -4.97 -16.39
C PHE A 149 -1.43 -5.80 -17.56
N ALA A 150 -0.68 -6.85 -17.87
CA ALA A 150 -1.07 -7.89 -18.81
C ALA A 150 -0.54 -9.23 -18.29
N GLY A 151 -1.40 -10.24 -18.25
CA GLY A 151 -1.01 -11.57 -17.76
C GLY A 151 -0.51 -11.57 -16.30
N GLY A 152 -1.03 -10.68 -15.46
CA GLY A 152 -0.65 -10.58 -14.06
C GLY A 152 0.68 -9.84 -13.80
N LYS A 153 1.26 -9.24 -14.83
CA LYS A 153 2.53 -8.51 -14.72
C LYS A 153 2.38 -7.08 -15.20
N ALA A 154 3.07 -6.15 -14.51
CA ALA A 154 3.18 -4.78 -14.98
C ALA A 154 3.97 -4.75 -16.28
N VAL A 155 3.43 -4.04 -17.29
CA VAL A 155 4.07 -3.93 -18.61
C VAL A 155 4.81 -2.62 -18.80
N SER A 156 4.45 -1.59 -18.02
CA SER A 156 5.13 -0.29 -18.04
C SER A 156 4.84 0.49 -16.77
N TRP A 157 5.63 1.52 -16.55
CA TRP A 157 5.42 2.46 -15.45
C TRP A 157 5.75 3.86 -15.94
N ASP A 158 4.84 4.80 -15.68
CA ASP A 158 5.07 6.22 -15.94
C ASP A 158 4.38 7.04 -14.85
N TYR A 159 4.89 8.24 -14.59
CA TYR A 159 4.32 9.09 -13.54
C TYR A 159 4.56 10.56 -13.81
N THR A 160 3.74 11.40 -13.17
CA THR A 160 3.86 12.85 -13.16
C THR A 160 3.89 13.34 -11.72
N GLU A 161 4.86 14.12 -11.34
CA GLU A 161 4.85 14.85 -10.06
C GLU A 161 4.08 16.15 -10.21
N LEU A 162 3.32 16.51 -9.17
CA LEU A 162 2.47 17.69 -9.16
C LEU A 162 3.03 18.80 -8.30
#